data_676c3ba11e72aca7db4d190100713997
#
_entry.id   676c3ba11e72aca7db4d190100713997
#
_cell.length_a   1.000
_cell.length_b   1.000
_cell.length_c   1.000
_cell.angle_alpha   90.00
_cell.angle_beta   90.00
_cell.angle_gamma   90.00
#
_symmetry.space_group_name_H-M   'P 1'
#
loop_
_entity.id
_entity.type
_entity.pdbx_description
1 polymer ?
#
loop_
_entity_poly.entity_id
_entity_poly.type
_entity_poly.pdbx_seq_one_letter_code
_entity_poly.pdbx_strand_id
1 'polypeptide(L)'
;MKELSKEPVRDRAEHNAYFPSDYSLSVYTSPKTDFDSFKFKKAYEGGKYKVLMVASDERYVQMKNGKLFSTGNHPVETLLPMLHIHHAGFEIDVATLSGNSVKLEMWAMPNEDKNVMDMYQKYLPKLENPLKLSDILKEVIGENSPYLAVFFPGGHGPLVNLPESHDVKEVLKWAMEKDRKIITLCHGPAALLSGSIDEDKFLFDGYKMTVFPDSLDEGANQEIGYMPGKLKWLLADKLEKLGVKIVNTGITGEVCKDRNVLTGDSPLAANNLGILTADELLAMVEYKGVLIC
;
A
#
# COMPACT_ATOMS: atom_id res chain seq x y z
N MET A 1 -1.59 -36.66 1.24
CA MET A 1 -0.96 -35.37 0.85
C MET A 1 0.22 -35.16 1.79
N LYS A 2 1.37 -34.69 1.29
CA LYS A 2 2.52 -34.37 2.14
C LYS A 2 2.15 -33.11 2.96
N GLU A 3 2.35 -33.15 4.25
CA GLU A 3 2.13 -31.99 5.12
C GLU A 3 3.07 -30.86 4.70
N LEU A 4 2.53 -29.65 4.50
CA LEU A 4 3.32 -28.49 4.11
C LEU A 4 4.14 -27.99 5.30
N SER A 5 5.38 -27.60 5.04
CA SER A 5 6.28 -27.10 6.07
C SER A 5 5.84 -25.70 6.55
N LYS A 6 5.91 -25.49 7.87
CA LYS A 6 5.77 -24.16 8.51
C LYS A 6 7.11 -23.45 8.69
N GLU A 7 8.22 -24.04 8.26
CA GLU A 7 9.51 -23.39 8.33
C GLU A 7 9.67 -22.37 7.20
N PRO A 8 10.06 -21.13 7.50
CA PRO A 8 10.36 -20.14 6.48
C PRO A 8 11.40 -20.63 5.48
N VAL A 9 11.18 -20.37 4.19
CA VAL A 9 12.04 -20.82 3.10
C VAL A 9 13.20 -19.88 2.93
N ARG A 10 14.42 -20.41 2.85
CA ARG A 10 15.62 -19.58 2.70
C ARG A 10 15.65 -18.83 1.37
N ASP A 11 15.77 -17.51 1.42
CA ASP A 11 16.12 -16.69 0.27
C ASP A 11 17.64 -16.78 0.03
N ARG A 12 18.02 -17.30 -1.14
CA ARG A 12 19.43 -17.50 -1.48
C ARG A 12 20.10 -16.25 -2.06
N ALA A 13 19.34 -15.19 -2.30
CA ALA A 13 19.87 -13.96 -2.84
C ALA A 13 20.56 -13.11 -1.77
N GLU A 14 20.25 -13.36 -0.47
CA GLU A 14 20.84 -12.59 0.62
C GLU A 14 21.16 -13.50 1.83
N HIS A 15 22.20 -13.10 2.59
CA HIS A 15 22.57 -13.81 3.80
C HIS A 15 21.48 -13.67 4.87
N ASN A 16 21.13 -14.79 5.51
CA ASN A 16 20.16 -14.84 6.61
C ASN A 16 18.75 -14.31 6.26
N ALA A 17 18.37 -14.38 4.97
CA ALA A 17 17.06 -13.95 4.45
C ALA A 17 16.15 -15.14 4.20
N TYR A 18 14.83 -14.91 4.37
CA TYR A 18 13.83 -15.95 4.28
C TYR A 18 12.52 -15.42 3.66
N PHE A 19 11.93 -16.23 2.79
CA PHE A 19 10.56 -16.12 2.32
C PHE A 19 9.59 -16.78 3.32
N PRO A 20 8.27 -16.53 3.18
CA PRO A 20 7.25 -17.26 3.91
C PRO A 20 7.37 -18.78 3.69
N SER A 21 6.86 -19.55 4.64
CA SER A 21 6.76 -21.02 4.52
C SER A 21 5.71 -21.43 3.48
N ASP A 22 5.86 -22.63 2.90
CA ASP A 22 4.87 -23.20 1.97
C ASP A 22 3.48 -23.30 2.61
N TYR A 23 3.41 -23.63 3.91
CA TYR A 23 2.15 -23.67 4.65
C TYR A 23 1.49 -22.30 4.72
N SER A 24 2.23 -21.26 5.10
CA SER A 24 1.68 -19.90 5.24
C SER A 24 1.21 -19.35 3.89
N LEU A 25 1.93 -19.64 2.80
CA LEU A 25 1.49 -19.26 1.45
C LEU A 25 0.19 -19.95 1.06
N SER A 26 0.01 -21.23 1.42
CA SER A 26 -1.24 -21.97 1.15
C SER A 26 -2.46 -21.38 1.90
N VAL A 27 -2.23 -20.66 2.99
CA VAL A 27 -3.28 -20.04 3.83
C VAL A 27 -3.55 -18.60 3.42
N TYR A 28 -2.50 -17.83 3.13
CA TYR A 28 -2.62 -16.37 2.97
C TYR A 28 -2.57 -15.88 1.52
N THR A 29 -2.30 -16.76 0.56
CA THR A 29 -2.30 -16.35 -0.84
C THR A 29 -3.37 -17.08 -1.64
N SER A 30 -3.84 -16.43 -2.69
CA SER A 30 -4.79 -17.00 -3.64
C SER A 30 -4.30 -16.73 -5.06
N PRO A 31 -4.47 -17.68 -6.00
CA PRO A 31 -4.15 -17.47 -7.40
C PRO A 31 -5.09 -16.47 -8.10
N LYS A 32 -6.21 -16.10 -7.45
CA LYS A 32 -7.20 -15.13 -7.94
C LYS A 32 -7.55 -14.14 -6.84
N THR A 33 -7.99 -12.95 -7.26
CA THR A 33 -8.59 -11.94 -6.37
C THR A 33 -10.12 -12.09 -6.33
N ASP A 34 -10.78 -11.27 -5.53
CA ASP A 34 -12.24 -11.11 -5.49
C ASP A 34 -12.75 -10.08 -6.50
N PHE A 35 -11.96 -9.71 -7.50
CA PHE A 35 -12.38 -8.79 -8.56
C PHE A 35 -13.55 -9.38 -9.36
N ASP A 36 -14.68 -8.71 -9.29
CA ASP A 36 -15.95 -9.13 -9.90
C ASP A 36 -16.27 -8.47 -11.25
N SER A 37 -15.25 -7.90 -11.90
CA SER A 37 -15.39 -7.13 -13.16
C SER A 37 -16.22 -5.85 -13.01
N PHE A 38 -16.23 -5.25 -11.82
CA PHE A 38 -16.88 -3.98 -11.56
C PHE A 38 -16.45 -2.91 -12.56
N LYS A 39 -17.41 -2.13 -13.07
CA LYS A 39 -17.17 -1.05 -14.02
C LYS A 39 -17.85 0.22 -13.56
N PHE A 40 -17.15 1.32 -13.63
CA PHE A 40 -17.70 2.64 -13.40
C PHE A 40 -18.64 3.02 -14.57
N LYS A 41 -19.81 3.58 -14.24
CA LYS A 41 -20.79 4.02 -15.27
C LYS A 41 -20.24 5.13 -16.14
N LYS A 42 -19.37 5.96 -15.56
CA LYS A 42 -18.68 7.07 -16.20
C LYS A 42 -17.24 7.05 -15.75
N ALA A 43 -16.31 7.21 -16.68
CA ALA A 43 -14.89 7.33 -16.41
C ALA A 43 -14.43 8.76 -16.68
N TYR A 44 -13.35 9.18 -16.02
CA TYR A 44 -12.71 10.44 -16.29
C TYR A 44 -11.93 10.40 -17.62
N GLU A 45 -12.22 11.30 -18.54
CA GLU A 45 -11.56 11.36 -19.86
C GLU A 45 -10.64 12.58 -20.03
N GLY A 46 -10.51 13.42 -19.00
CA GLY A 46 -9.80 14.69 -19.09
C GLY A 46 -8.27 14.61 -19.19
N GLY A 47 -7.66 13.46 -18.90
CA GLY A 47 -6.21 13.21 -19.02
C GLY A 47 -5.28 14.03 -18.12
N LYS A 48 -5.81 15.09 -17.45
CA LYS A 48 -5.04 16.01 -16.62
C LYS A 48 -4.73 15.44 -15.24
N TYR A 49 -5.73 14.81 -14.61
CA TYR A 49 -5.62 14.38 -13.22
C TYR A 49 -5.11 12.95 -13.10
N LYS A 50 -4.28 12.73 -12.09
CA LYS A 50 -3.57 11.48 -11.85
C LYS A 50 -3.58 11.11 -10.37
N VAL A 51 -3.10 9.90 -10.06
CA VAL A 51 -2.74 9.46 -8.71
C VAL A 51 -1.22 9.27 -8.64
N LEU A 52 -0.60 9.71 -7.56
CA LEU A 52 0.78 9.40 -7.24
C LEU A 52 0.81 8.16 -6.35
N MET A 53 1.36 7.06 -6.82
CA MET A 53 1.67 5.91 -5.99
C MET A 53 3.10 6.02 -5.47
N VAL A 54 3.28 5.97 -4.17
CA VAL A 54 4.59 5.90 -3.50
C VAL A 54 4.74 4.51 -2.92
N ALA A 55 5.54 3.68 -3.58
CA ALA A 55 5.78 2.29 -3.22
C ALA A 55 7.15 2.11 -2.56
N SER A 56 7.32 1.02 -1.82
CA SER A 56 8.61 0.65 -1.25
C SER A 56 9.52 0.00 -2.31
N ASP A 57 10.78 0.42 -2.32
CA ASP A 57 11.89 -0.20 -3.05
C ASP A 57 12.75 -1.10 -2.15
N GLU A 58 12.29 -1.36 -0.92
CA GLU A 58 12.95 -2.23 0.03
C GLU A 58 12.49 -3.69 -0.07
N ARG A 59 13.46 -4.60 -0.08
CA ARG A 59 13.24 -6.04 -0.16
C ARG A 59 13.22 -6.72 1.21
N TYR A 60 13.94 -6.20 2.18
CA TYR A 60 14.24 -6.91 3.41
C TYR A 60 13.81 -6.13 4.66
N VAL A 61 12.93 -6.76 5.46
CA VAL A 61 12.61 -6.27 6.81
C VAL A 61 13.45 -7.04 7.83
N GLN A 62 14.25 -6.34 8.62
CA GLN A 62 15.06 -6.96 9.66
C GLN A 62 14.23 -7.28 10.90
N MET A 63 14.20 -8.56 11.26
CA MET A 63 13.50 -9.08 12.44
C MET A 63 14.33 -8.87 13.74
N LYS A 64 13.66 -9.00 14.91
CA LYS A 64 14.33 -8.92 16.23
C LYS A 64 15.45 -9.93 16.41
N ASN A 65 15.34 -11.11 15.79
CA ASN A 65 16.36 -12.18 15.84
C ASN A 65 17.51 -12.02 14.83
N GLY A 66 17.56 -10.88 14.11
CA GLY A 66 18.58 -10.59 13.11
C GLY A 66 18.35 -11.24 11.75
N LYS A 67 17.33 -12.10 11.59
CA LYS A 67 16.94 -12.62 10.28
C LYS A 67 16.33 -11.52 9.43
N LEU A 68 16.39 -11.69 8.11
CA LEU A 68 15.77 -10.81 7.13
C LEU A 68 14.52 -11.48 6.56
N PHE A 69 13.39 -10.78 6.59
CA PHE A 69 12.17 -11.21 5.90
C PHE A 69 12.21 -10.67 4.47
N SER A 70 12.23 -11.58 3.49
CA SER A 70 12.17 -11.23 2.08
C SER A 70 10.72 -10.90 1.69
N THR A 71 10.45 -9.60 1.52
CA THR A 71 9.12 -9.02 1.38
C THR A 71 9.11 -7.93 0.29
N GLY A 72 8.20 -7.00 0.35
CA GLY A 72 8.02 -5.87 -0.56
C GLY A 72 6.65 -5.26 -0.40
N ASN A 73 6.09 -4.73 -1.49
CA ASN A 73 4.68 -4.35 -1.57
C ASN A 73 3.86 -5.59 -1.96
N HIS A 74 2.70 -5.78 -1.33
CA HIS A 74 1.84 -6.91 -1.64
C HIS A 74 1.15 -6.70 -3.00
N PRO A 75 1.25 -7.64 -3.97
CA PRO A 75 0.79 -7.42 -5.34
C PRO A 75 -0.72 -7.18 -5.45
N VAL A 76 -1.56 -7.89 -4.68
CA VAL A 76 -3.01 -7.66 -4.68
C VAL A 76 -3.33 -6.26 -4.14
N GLU A 77 -2.68 -5.86 -3.06
CA GLU A 77 -2.85 -4.54 -2.43
C GLU A 77 -2.33 -3.38 -3.28
N THR A 78 -1.43 -3.67 -4.19
CA THR A 78 -0.91 -2.70 -5.16
C THR A 78 -1.79 -2.65 -6.40
N LEU A 79 -1.94 -3.80 -7.08
CA LEU A 79 -2.47 -3.85 -8.43
C LEU A 79 -4.00 -3.77 -8.49
N LEU A 80 -4.72 -4.28 -7.49
CA LEU A 80 -6.18 -4.28 -7.52
C LEU A 80 -6.78 -2.86 -7.29
N PRO A 81 -6.31 -2.05 -6.32
CA PRO A 81 -6.68 -0.64 -6.27
C PRO A 81 -6.26 0.14 -7.53
N MET A 82 -5.05 -0.12 -8.08
CA MET A 82 -4.61 0.49 -9.34
C MET A 82 -5.56 0.17 -10.50
N LEU A 83 -6.07 -1.06 -10.56
CA LEU A 83 -7.02 -1.50 -11.60
C LEU A 83 -8.31 -0.66 -11.55
N HIS A 84 -8.88 -0.43 -10.36
CA HIS A 84 -10.07 0.40 -10.20
C HIS A 84 -9.81 1.87 -10.54
N ILE A 85 -8.70 2.44 -10.07
CA ILE A 85 -8.27 3.81 -10.38
C ILE A 85 -8.12 3.98 -11.90
N HIS A 86 -7.49 2.99 -12.56
CA HIS A 86 -7.31 3.00 -14.00
C HIS A 86 -8.64 2.86 -14.77
N HIS A 87 -9.53 1.97 -14.32
CA HIS A 87 -10.86 1.81 -14.90
C HIS A 87 -11.75 3.05 -14.71
N ALA A 88 -11.50 3.84 -13.67
CA ALA A 88 -12.15 5.14 -13.48
C ALA A 88 -11.54 6.26 -14.36
N GLY A 89 -10.52 5.95 -15.18
CA GLY A 89 -9.94 6.87 -16.17
C GLY A 89 -8.74 7.68 -15.67
N PHE A 90 -8.19 7.35 -14.49
CA PHE A 90 -7.04 8.06 -13.95
C PHE A 90 -5.73 7.31 -14.26
N GLU A 91 -4.73 8.05 -14.73
CA GLU A 91 -3.36 7.56 -14.83
C GLU A 91 -2.69 7.54 -13.45
N ILE A 92 -1.73 6.63 -13.28
CA ILE A 92 -0.96 6.48 -12.05
C ILE A 92 0.51 6.70 -12.39
N ASP A 93 1.13 7.63 -11.68
CA ASP A 93 2.58 7.76 -11.68
C ASP A 93 3.13 7.00 -10.47
N VAL A 94 4.19 6.24 -10.70
CA VAL A 94 4.82 5.38 -9.69
C VAL A 94 6.12 6.02 -9.24
N ALA A 95 6.28 6.18 -7.94
CA ALA A 95 7.49 6.69 -7.32
C ALA A 95 7.98 5.76 -6.21
N THR A 96 9.28 5.79 -5.97
CA THR A 96 9.94 5.22 -4.78
C THR A 96 10.86 6.27 -4.18
N LEU A 97 11.35 6.06 -2.96
CA LEU A 97 12.24 7.03 -2.32
C LEU A 97 13.53 7.22 -3.11
N SER A 98 14.13 6.16 -3.60
CA SER A 98 15.42 6.21 -4.30
C SER A 98 15.31 6.33 -5.83
N GLY A 99 14.13 6.04 -6.41
CA GLY A 99 13.96 5.83 -7.85
C GLY A 99 14.35 4.42 -8.31
N ASN A 100 14.70 3.51 -7.39
CA ASN A 100 14.93 2.11 -7.71
C ASN A 100 13.60 1.36 -7.89
N SER A 101 13.66 0.22 -8.60
CA SER A 101 12.49 -0.59 -8.92
C SER A 101 11.67 -0.98 -7.68
N VAL A 102 10.36 -0.88 -7.81
CA VAL A 102 9.39 -1.34 -6.80
C VAL A 102 9.63 -2.81 -6.48
N LYS A 103 9.68 -3.17 -5.20
CA LYS A 103 9.78 -4.56 -4.76
C LYS A 103 8.39 -5.11 -4.48
N LEU A 104 7.99 -6.13 -5.25
CA LEU A 104 6.74 -6.85 -5.05
C LEU A 104 7.00 -8.20 -4.36
N GLU A 105 6.05 -8.63 -3.54
CA GLU A 105 5.98 -9.96 -2.97
C GLU A 105 5.50 -10.95 -4.04
N MET A 106 6.41 -11.33 -4.98
CA MET A 106 6.07 -12.13 -6.16
C MET A 106 5.44 -13.48 -5.81
N TRP A 107 5.70 -13.99 -4.60
CA TRP A 107 5.09 -15.21 -4.07
C TRP A 107 3.59 -15.06 -3.74
N ALA A 108 3.07 -13.82 -3.64
CA ALA A 108 1.65 -13.52 -3.44
C ALA A 108 0.95 -13.06 -4.73
N MET A 109 1.61 -13.15 -5.89
CA MET A 109 1.05 -12.70 -7.17
C MET A 109 -0.16 -13.57 -7.55
N PRO A 110 -1.36 -12.99 -7.82
CA PRO A 110 -2.55 -13.73 -8.22
C PRO A 110 -2.47 -14.14 -9.70
N ASN A 111 -1.64 -15.13 -10.01
CA ASN A 111 -1.24 -15.49 -11.38
C ASN A 111 -2.39 -15.98 -12.29
N GLU A 112 -3.53 -16.37 -11.73
CA GLU A 112 -4.71 -16.78 -12.50
C GLU A 112 -5.75 -15.67 -12.66
N ASP A 113 -5.50 -14.48 -12.07
CA ASP A 113 -6.35 -13.31 -12.26
C ASP A 113 -5.88 -12.49 -13.46
N LYS A 114 -6.53 -12.71 -14.60
CA LYS A 114 -6.14 -12.05 -15.84
C LYS A 114 -6.17 -10.53 -15.75
N ASN A 115 -7.16 -9.94 -15.09
CA ASN A 115 -7.30 -8.48 -15.03
C ASN A 115 -6.15 -7.86 -14.22
N VAL A 116 -5.81 -8.47 -13.08
CA VAL A 116 -4.68 -8.03 -12.26
C VAL A 116 -3.35 -8.25 -12.98
N MET A 117 -3.19 -9.38 -13.67
CA MET A 117 -1.98 -9.66 -14.46
C MET A 117 -1.84 -8.71 -15.66
N ASP A 118 -2.92 -8.38 -16.36
CA ASP A 118 -2.88 -7.37 -17.43
C ASP A 118 -2.49 -5.99 -16.87
N MET A 119 -2.99 -5.63 -15.68
CA MET A 119 -2.60 -4.41 -14.97
C MET A 119 -1.11 -4.40 -14.60
N TYR A 120 -0.61 -5.53 -14.06
CA TYR A 120 0.82 -5.70 -13.78
C TYR A 120 1.67 -5.48 -15.04
N GLN A 121 1.34 -6.14 -16.16
CA GLN A 121 2.07 -5.98 -17.41
C GLN A 121 2.02 -4.54 -17.95
N LYS A 122 0.88 -3.90 -17.87
CA LYS A 122 0.71 -2.50 -18.28
C LYS A 122 1.62 -1.54 -17.50
N TYR A 123 1.74 -1.74 -16.19
CA TYR A 123 2.52 -0.85 -15.33
C TYR A 123 3.96 -1.33 -15.08
N LEU A 124 4.33 -2.51 -15.57
CA LEU A 124 5.68 -3.07 -15.39
C LEU A 124 6.80 -2.08 -15.71
N PRO A 125 6.78 -1.33 -16.83
CA PRO A 125 7.83 -0.34 -17.12
C PRO A 125 7.95 0.75 -16.05
N LYS A 126 6.82 1.20 -15.45
CA LYS A 126 6.83 2.18 -14.36
C LYS A 126 7.23 1.58 -13.01
N LEU A 127 6.95 0.28 -12.79
CA LEU A 127 7.37 -0.44 -11.57
C LEU A 127 8.87 -0.74 -11.58
N GLU A 128 9.43 -1.02 -12.75
CA GLU A 128 10.86 -1.26 -12.93
C GLU A 128 11.70 0.03 -12.91
N ASN A 129 11.14 1.11 -13.46
CA ASN A 129 11.78 2.42 -13.56
C ASN A 129 10.88 3.51 -12.99
N PRO A 130 10.63 3.51 -11.67
CA PRO A 130 9.78 4.50 -11.02
C PRO A 130 10.47 5.86 -10.96
N LEU A 131 9.67 6.89 -10.73
CA LEU A 131 10.17 8.22 -10.45
C LEU A 131 10.81 8.26 -9.05
N LYS A 132 11.77 9.15 -8.87
CA LYS A 132 12.32 9.42 -7.54
C LYS A 132 11.43 10.44 -6.83
N LEU A 133 11.02 10.13 -5.58
CA LEU A 133 10.07 10.95 -4.84
C LEU A 133 10.56 12.38 -4.62
N SER A 134 11.84 12.57 -4.33
CA SER A 134 12.43 13.90 -4.15
C SER A 134 12.38 14.79 -5.41
N ASP A 135 12.34 14.19 -6.60
CA ASP A 135 12.24 14.95 -7.85
C ASP A 135 10.77 15.34 -8.11
N ILE A 136 9.82 14.44 -7.81
CA ILE A 136 8.39 14.74 -7.83
C ILE A 136 8.05 15.90 -6.89
N LEU A 137 8.63 15.95 -5.69
CA LEU A 137 8.43 17.02 -4.73
C LEU A 137 8.89 18.37 -5.28
N LYS A 138 10.00 18.42 -5.98
CA LYS A 138 10.58 19.66 -6.53
C LYS A 138 9.83 20.16 -7.78
N GLU A 139 9.44 19.23 -8.65
CA GLU A 139 9.02 19.55 -10.01
C GLU A 139 7.50 19.53 -10.21
N VAL A 140 6.79 18.70 -9.45
CA VAL A 140 5.37 18.38 -9.72
C VAL A 140 4.45 18.73 -8.56
N ILE A 141 4.91 18.59 -7.30
CA ILE A 141 4.09 18.87 -6.12
C ILE A 141 3.98 20.39 -5.89
N GLY A 142 2.74 20.90 -5.82
CA GLY A 142 2.46 22.33 -5.63
C GLY A 142 1.01 22.68 -5.95
N GLU A 143 0.73 23.96 -6.18
CA GLU A 143 -0.62 24.49 -6.45
C GLU A 143 -1.27 23.84 -7.67
N ASN A 144 -0.52 23.65 -8.74
CA ASN A 144 -0.99 23.15 -10.02
C ASN A 144 -0.71 21.65 -10.22
N SER A 145 -0.38 20.94 -9.15
CA SER A 145 -0.10 19.50 -9.22
C SER A 145 -1.28 18.75 -9.84
N PRO A 146 -1.02 17.79 -10.76
CA PRO A 146 -2.07 16.98 -11.36
C PRO A 146 -2.60 15.91 -10.41
N TYR A 147 -1.93 15.65 -9.29
CA TYR A 147 -2.30 14.57 -8.40
C TYR A 147 -3.52 14.91 -7.55
N LEU A 148 -4.56 14.08 -7.63
CA LEU A 148 -5.75 14.15 -6.75
C LEU A 148 -5.58 13.31 -5.49
N ALA A 149 -4.67 12.36 -5.53
CA ALA A 149 -4.42 11.46 -4.42
C ALA A 149 -2.97 10.98 -4.38
N VAL A 150 -2.58 10.53 -3.18
CA VAL A 150 -1.36 9.76 -2.95
C VAL A 150 -1.76 8.38 -2.47
N PHE A 151 -1.19 7.34 -3.05
CA PHE A 151 -1.45 5.95 -2.72
C PHE A 151 -0.18 5.27 -2.18
N PHE A 152 -0.25 4.72 -0.98
CA PHE A 152 0.78 3.91 -0.34
C PHE A 152 0.30 2.47 -0.26
N PRO A 153 0.72 1.57 -1.15
CA PRO A 153 0.33 0.15 -1.10
C PRO A 153 0.87 -0.53 0.14
N GLY A 154 0.22 -1.63 0.54
CA GLY A 154 0.66 -2.42 1.68
C GLY A 154 1.71 -3.48 1.34
N GLY A 155 1.80 -4.52 2.18
CA GLY A 155 2.92 -5.44 2.30
C GLY A 155 3.88 -4.96 3.38
N HIS A 156 4.86 -5.79 3.78
CA HIS A 156 5.77 -5.42 4.87
C HIS A 156 6.93 -4.48 4.44
N GLY A 157 7.18 -4.31 3.13
CA GLY A 157 8.21 -3.41 2.61
C GLY A 157 8.09 -1.96 3.10
N PRO A 158 6.88 -1.36 3.13
CA PRO A 158 6.63 -0.01 3.67
C PRO A 158 7.11 0.23 5.11
N LEU A 159 7.28 -0.84 5.91
CA LEU A 159 7.77 -0.72 7.29
C LEU A 159 9.24 -0.25 7.40
N VAL A 160 10.01 -0.31 6.31
CA VAL A 160 11.48 -0.12 6.39
C VAL A 160 11.86 1.35 6.40
N ASN A 161 11.59 2.09 5.33
CA ASN A 161 12.15 3.44 5.15
C ASN A 161 11.08 4.54 5.00
N LEU A 162 9.83 4.19 4.65
CA LEU A 162 8.77 5.19 4.50
C LEU A 162 8.44 5.93 5.81
N PRO A 163 8.42 5.26 6.99
CA PRO A 163 8.10 5.93 8.26
C PRO A 163 9.06 7.05 8.67
N GLU A 164 10.31 6.99 8.22
CA GLU A 164 11.38 7.91 8.62
C GLU A 164 11.75 8.90 7.49
N SER A 165 10.96 8.91 6.41
CA SER A 165 11.25 9.73 5.23
C SER A 165 10.69 11.14 5.34
N HIS A 166 11.57 12.14 5.26
CA HIS A 166 11.16 13.55 5.12
C HIS A 166 10.43 13.79 3.80
N ASP A 167 10.79 13.11 2.72
CA ASP A 167 10.10 13.26 1.43
C ASP A 167 8.65 12.76 1.52
N VAL A 168 8.39 11.65 2.22
CA VAL A 168 7.03 11.16 2.48
C VAL A 168 6.26 12.16 3.35
N LYS A 169 6.88 12.70 4.41
CA LYS A 169 6.28 13.76 5.24
C LYS A 169 5.82 14.94 4.38
N GLU A 170 6.67 15.45 3.51
CA GLU A 170 6.33 16.62 2.67
C GLU A 170 5.17 16.32 1.70
N VAL A 171 5.12 15.12 1.12
CA VAL A 171 3.99 14.67 0.30
C VAL A 171 2.70 14.62 1.13
N LEU A 172 2.76 14.07 2.36
CA LEU A 172 1.60 14.01 3.25
C LEU A 172 1.12 15.41 3.67
N LYS A 173 2.03 16.32 4.03
CA LYS A 173 1.69 17.71 4.36
C LYS A 173 0.99 18.38 3.18
N TRP A 174 1.56 18.29 1.99
CA TRP A 174 0.93 18.81 0.79
C TRP A 174 -0.46 18.19 0.55
N ALA A 175 -0.61 16.88 0.69
CA ALA A 175 -1.89 16.21 0.49
C ALA A 175 -2.95 16.71 1.48
N MET A 176 -2.57 16.91 2.74
CA MET A 176 -3.44 17.46 3.78
C MET A 176 -3.82 18.92 3.49
N GLU A 177 -2.87 19.79 3.14
CA GLU A 177 -3.09 21.18 2.84
C GLU A 177 -3.97 21.42 1.60
N LYS A 178 -3.85 20.55 0.60
CA LYS A 178 -4.59 20.64 -0.68
C LYS A 178 -5.84 19.75 -0.73
N ASP A 179 -6.25 19.17 0.40
CA ASP A 179 -7.39 18.25 0.50
C ASP A 179 -7.33 17.13 -0.56
N ARG A 180 -6.12 16.55 -0.74
CA ARG A 180 -5.90 15.38 -1.60
C ARG A 180 -6.20 14.12 -0.84
N LYS A 181 -6.69 13.09 -1.54
CA LYS A 181 -6.93 11.79 -0.89
C LYS A 181 -5.61 11.10 -0.57
N ILE A 182 -5.56 10.48 0.59
CA ILE A 182 -4.45 9.62 1.03
C ILE A 182 -5.02 8.23 1.14
N ILE A 183 -4.53 7.31 0.32
CA ILE A 183 -5.02 5.94 0.20
C ILE A 183 -3.92 5.01 0.70
N THR A 184 -4.28 4.06 1.55
CA THR A 184 -3.32 3.07 2.05
C THR A 184 -4.03 1.86 2.62
N LEU A 185 -3.35 0.70 2.75
CA LEU A 185 -3.95 -0.49 3.37
C LEU A 185 -2.89 -1.39 4.00
N CYS A 186 -3.35 -2.32 4.84
CA CYS A 186 -2.50 -3.33 5.49
C CYS A 186 -1.38 -2.67 6.30
N HIS A 187 -0.10 -2.83 5.88
CA HIS A 187 1.06 -2.15 6.49
C HIS A 187 1.44 -0.84 5.77
N GLY A 188 0.79 -0.49 4.67
CA GLY A 188 1.01 0.79 3.98
C GLY A 188 0.84 2.04 4.88
N PRO A 189 -0.07 2.06 5.90
CA PRO A 189 -0.17 3.15 6.85
C PRO A 189 1.11 3.46 7.63
N ALA A 190 2.13 2.60 7.57
CA ALA A 190 3.46 2.91 8.09
C ALA A 190 4.04 4.20 7.50
N ALA A 191 3.74 4.50 6.23
CA ALA A 191 4.14 5.74 5.60
C ALA A 191 3.62 6.98 6.34
N LEU A 192 2.43 6.89 6.95
CA LEU A 192 1.81 7.99 7.68
C LEU A 192 2.61 8.41 8.91
N LEU A 193 3.39 7.49 9.51
CA LEU A 193 4.25 7.77 10.66
C LEU A 193 5.27 8.88 10.36
N SER A 194 5.66 9.08 9.10
CA SER A 194 6.53 10.19 8.70
C SER A 194 5.92 11.56 9.01
N GLY A 195 4.60 11.65 9.11
CA GLY A 195 3.88 12.86 9.51
C GLY A 195 4.09 13.28 10.97
N SER A 196 4.86 12.53 11.75
CA SER A 196 5.30 12.92 13.10
C SER A 196 6.73 13.46 13.17
N ILE A 197 7.50 13.41 12.07
CA ILE A 197 8.89 13.84 12.03
C ILE A 197 8.98 15.36 12.27
N ASP A 198 9.68 15.77 13.32
CA ASP A 198 9.89 17.20 13.67
C ASP A 198 8.58 18.00 13.79
N GLU A 199 7.48 17.38 14.18
CA GLU A 199 6.18 18.02 14.39
C GLU A 199 5.76 17.92 15.86
N ASP A 200 5.25 19.02 16.43
CA ASP A 200 4.69 19.04 17.79
C ASP A 200 3.40 18.20 17.89
N LYS A 201 2.71 18.07 16.75
CA LYS A 201 1.48 17.30 16.64
C LYS A 201 1.48 16.43 15.41
N PHE A 202 1.13 15.16 15.59
CA PHE A 202 1.00 14.21 14.48
C PHE A 202 -0.09 14.64 13.49
N LEU A 203 0.20 14.58 12.19
CA LEU A 203 -0.72 15.01 11.14
C LEU A 203 -2.08 14.29 11.17
N PHE A 204 -2.09 13.05 11.64
CA PHE A 204 -3.27 12.19 11.67
C PHE A 204 -3.80 11.92 13.08
N ASP A 205 -3.43 12.76 14.07
CA ASP A 205 -4.00 12.68 15.42
C ASP A 205 -5.54 12.76 15.40
N GLY A 206 -6.20 11.80 16.05
CA GLY A 206 -7.65 11.66 16.11
C GLY A 206 -8.31 11.12 14.84
N TYR A 207 -7.55 10.69 13.81
CA TYR A 207 -8.10 9.99 12.65
C TYR A 207 -8.51 8.55 13.00
N LYS A 208 -9.56 8.06 12.34
CA LYS A 208 -9.97 6.66 12.36
C LYS A 208 -9.35 5.95 11.16
N MET A 209 -8.80 4.75 11.38
CA MET A 209 -8.16 3.95 10.32
C MET A 209 -8.39 2.46 10.55
N THR A 210 -8.42 1.70 9.45
CA THR A 210 -8.18 0.26 9.45
C THR A 210 -6.72 0.02 9.06
N VAL A 211 -6.07 -0.95 9.72
CA VAL A 211 -4.69 -1.35 9.44
C VAL A 211 -4.54 -2.86 9.62
N PHE A 212 -3.42 -3.44 9.20
CA PHE A 212 -3.13 -4.83 9.51
C PHE A 212 -2.99 -5.02 11.04
N PRO A 213 -3.69 -6.00 11.64
CA PRO A 213 -3.71 -6.16 13.10
C PRO A 213 -2.38 -6.66 13.66
N ASP A 214 -1.86 -5.96 14.67
CA ASP A 214 -0.62 -6.32 15.38
C ASP A 214 -0.66 -7.73 15.97
N SER A 215 -1.83 -8.20 16.40
CA SER A 215 -2.02 -9.54 16.98
C SER A 215 -1.67 -10.66 16.01
N LEU A 216 -1.83 -10.46 14.69
CA LEU A 216 -1.44 -11.43 13.67
C LEU A 216 0.08 -11.43 13.47
N ASP A 217 0.72 -10.27 13.47
CA ASP A 217 2.18 -10.16 13.33
C ASP A 217 2.91 -10.67 14.57
N GLU A 218 2.34 -10.51 15.77
CA GLU A 218 2.92 -11.03 17.02
C GLU A 218 2.74 -12.54 17.21
N GLY A 219 1.67 -13.12 16.66
CA GLY A 219 1.26 -14.50 16.89
C GLY A 219 1.22 -15.35 15.63
N ALA A 220 0.06 -15.38 14.98
CA ALA A 220 -0.25 -16.32 13.91
C ALA A 220 0.77 -16.33 12.76
N ASN A 221 1.24 -15.16 12.34
CA ASN A 221 2.22 -15.04 11.25
C ASN A 221 3.55 -15.74 11.53
N GLN A 222 3.93 -15.83 12.81
CA GLN A 222 5.15 -16.54 13.21
C GLN A 222 4.90 -18.04 13.40
N GLU A 223 3.74 -18.40 13.98
CA GLU A 223 3.38 -19.80 14.26
C GLU A 223 3.26 -20.65 13.00
N ILE A 224 2.87 -20.01 11.88
CA ILE A 224 2.76 -20.69 10.57
C ILE A 224 3.97 -20.44 9.68
N GLY A 225 4.99 -19.72 10.16
CA GLY A 225 6.21 -19.42 9.40
C GLY A 225 6.03 -18.45 8.25
N TYR A 226 5.06 -17.53 8.35
CA TYR A 226 4.93 -16.43 7.38
C TYR A 226 6.10 -15.46 7.49
N MET A 227 6.51 -15.14 8.71
CA MET A 227 7.72 -14.35 8.98
C MET A 227 8.80 -15.19 9.67
N PRO A 228 10.09 -14.93 9.42
CA PRO A 228 11.20 -15.68 10.02
C PRO A 228 11.51 -15.26 11.48
N GLY A 229 10.76 -14.30 12.04
CA GLY A 229 10.93 -13.78 13.39
C GLY A 229 9.95 -12.66 13.71
N LYS A 230 10.09 -12.04 14.88
CA LYS A 230 9.25 -10.91 15.34
C LYS A 230 9.67 -9.60 14.69
N LEU A 231 8.70 -8.78 14.32
CA LEU A 231 8.93 -7.40 13.90
C LEU A 231 9.59 -6.60 15.04
N LYS A 232 10.43 -5.64 14.71
CA LYS A 232 11.06 -4.75 15.69
C LYS A 232 10.05 -3.83 16.39
N TRP A 233 8.98 -3.49 15.71
CA TRP A 233 7.90 -2.64 16.16
C TRP A 233 6.60 -3.04 15.44
N LEU A 234 5.47 -2.64 15.99
CA LEU A 234 4.13 -2.97 15.52
C LEU A 234 3.44 -1.71 15.02
N LEU A 235 2.67 -1.85 13.95
CA LEU A 235 2.11 -0.71 13.23
C LEU A 235 0.96 -0.05 13.99
N ALA A 236 -0.03 -0.84 14.41
CA ALA A 236 -1.19 -0.30 15.12
C ALA A 236 -0.78 0.36 16.43
N ASP A 237 0.09 -0.28 17.22
CA ASP A 237 0.64 0.27 18.48
C ASP A 237 1.30 1.64 18.27
N LYS A 238 2.13 1.79 17.20
CA LYS A 238 2.76 3.09 16.91
C LYS A 238 1.75 4.16 16.51
N LEU A 239 0.78 3.83 15.66
CA LEU A 239 -0.25 4.77 15.23
C LEU A 239 -1.16 5.19 16.38
N GLU A 240 -1.58 4.25 17.24
CA GLU A 240 -2.40 4.54 18.42
C GLU A 240 -1.67 5.44 19.43
N LYS A 241 -0.38 5.23 19.66
CA LYS A 241 0.46 6.11 20.49
C LYS A 241 0.56 7.54 19.96
N LEU A 242 0.35 7.74 18.68
CA LEU A 242 0.29 9.04 18.03
C LEU A 242 -1.14 9.60 17.90
N GLY A 243 -2.14 8.94 18.52
CA GLY A 243 -3.52 9.41 18.60
C GLY A 243 -4.46 8.90 17.52
N VAL A 244 -4.02 8.00 16.63
CA VAL A 244 -4.92 7.34 15.65
C VAL A 244 -5.87 6.39 16.38
N LYS A 245 -7.09 6.29 15.89
CA LYS A 245 -8.12 5.35 16.38
C LYS A 245 -8.23 4.18 15.42
N ILE A 246 -7.63 3.05 15.73
CA ILE A 246 -7.78 1.84 14.95
C ILE A 246 -9.18 1.28 15.16
N VAL A 247 -9.91 1.01 14.06
CA VAL A 247 -11.32 0.61 14.12
C VAL A 247 -11.55 -0.88 13.86
N ASN A 248 -10.58 -1.58 13.29
CA ASN A 248 -10.65 -3.03 13.09
C ASN A 248 -9.85 -3.81 14.15
N THR A 249 -10.27 -5.04 14.43
CA THR A 249 -9.57 -5.96 15.35
C THR A 249 -9.02 -7.21 14.64
N GLY A 250 -9.39 -7.42 13.38
CA GLY A 250 -9.00 -8.55 12.55
C GLY A 250 -8.91 -8.16 11.08
N ILE A 251 -8.68 -9.13 10.22
CA ILE A 251 -8.70 -8.98 8.76
C ILE A 251 -10.04 -9.51 8.23
N THR A 252 -10.90 -8.61 7.78
CA THR A 252 -12.24 -8.92 7.27
C THR A 252 -12.52 -8.31 5.91
N GLY A 253 -11.56 -7.57 5.35
CA GLY A 253 -11.75 -6.75 4.15
C GLY A 253 -12.41 -5.41 4.47
N GLU A 254 -12.28 -4.95 5.73
CA GLU A 254 -12.86 -3.68 6.16
C GLU A 254 -12.10 -2.49 5.58
N VAL A 255 -12.88 -1.52 5.08
CA VAL A 255 -12.36 -0.23 4.62
C VAL A 255 -12.89 0.89 5.52
N CYS A 256 -12.06 1.88 5.76
CA CYS A 256 -12.42 3.06 6.55
C CYS A 256 -12.13 4.33 5.74
N LYS A 257 -13.09 5.24 5.73
CA LYS A 257 -12.90 6.61 5.24
C LYS A 257 -13.06 7.56 6.41
N ASP A 258 -12.04 8.31 6.70
CA ASP A 258 -12.12 9.44 7.64
C ASP A 258 -11.49 10.68 6.99
N ARG A 259 -12.35 11.69 6.74
CA ARG A 259 -11.97 12.92 6.04
C ARG A 259 -11.37 12.62 4.66
N ASN A 260 -10.12 12.95 4.43
CA ASN A 260 -9.41 12.70 3.16
C ASN A 260 -8.57 11.41 3.16
N VAL A 261 -8.59 10.61 4.24
CA VAL A 261 -7.82 9.36 4.37
C VAL A 261 -8.74 8.16 4.14
N LEU A 262 -8.31 7.26 3.25
CA LEU A 262 -8.98 6.01 2.89
C LEU A 262 -8.05 4.85 3.26
N THR A 263 -8.52 3.94 4.11
CA THR A 263 -7.69 2.81 4.57
C THR A 263 -8.39 1.48 4.40
N GLY A 264 -7.62 0.41 4.29
CA GLY A 264 -8.07 -0.98 4.26
C GLY A 264 -7.25 -1.85 5.22
N ASP A 265 -7.84 -2.92 5.76
CA ASP A 265 -7.21 -3.74 6.78
C ASP A 265 -6.17 -4.75 6.24
N SER A 266 -6.30 -5.18 4.98
CA SER A 266 -5.56 -6.34 4.46
C SER A 266 -5.74 -6.49 2.93
N PRO A 267 -5.13 -7.51 2.29
CA PRO A 267 -5.41 -7.84 0.89
C PRO A 267 -6.89 -8.05 0.59
N LEU A 268 -7.69 -8.49 1.57
CA LEU A 268 -9.13 -8.67 1.43
C LEU A 268 -9.89 -7.35 1.24
N ALA A 269 -9.32 -6.23 1.69
CA ALA A 269 -9.89 -4.90 1.51
C ALA A 269 -9.56 -4.27 0.15
N ALA A 270 -8.62 -4.83 -0.61
CA ALA A 270 -8.04 -4.17 -1.79
C ALA A 270 -9.08 -3.85 -2.89
N ASN A 271 -10.04 -4.75 -3.13
CA ASN A 271 -11.12 -4.54 -4.10
C ASN A 271 -12.03 -3.38 -3.67
N ASN A 272 -12.57 -3.44 -2.46
CA ASN A 272 -13.47 -2.41 -1.93
C ASN A 272 -12.77 -1.05 -1.77
N LEU A 273 -11.52 -1.04 -1.34
CA LEU A 273 -10.72 0.19 -1.25
C LEU A 273 -10.48 0.81 -2.63
N GLY A 274 -10.23 -0.02 -3.64
CA GLY A 274 -10.07 0.42 -5.02
C GLY A 274 -11.33 1.08 -5.55
N ILE A 275 -12.52 0.47 -5.33
CA ILE A 275 -13.82 1.04 -5.71
C ILE A 275 -14.06 2.36 -4.99
N LEU A 276 -13.91 2.38 -3.66
CA LEU A 276 -14.07 3.59 -2.85
C LEU A 276 -13.15 4.72 -3.32
N THR A 277 -11.88 4.40 -3.59
CA THR A 277 -10.91 5.36 -4.11
C THR A 277 -11.34 5.97 -5.42
N ALA A 278 -11.76 5.13 -6.37
CA ALA A 278 -12.18 5.59 -7.68
C ALA A 278 -13.43 6.48 -7.61
N ASP A 279 -14.42 6.13 -6.78
CA ASP A 279 -15.61 6.96 -6.54
C ASP A 279 -15.26 8.32 -5.96
N GLU A 280 -14.35 8.37 -4.98
CA GLU A 280 -13.88 9.64 -4.39
C GLU A 280 -13.13 10.51 -5.41
N LEU A 281 -12.30 9.92 -6.27
CA LEU A 281 -11.61 10.64 -7.33
C LEU A 281 -12.57 11.20 -8.38
N LEU A 282 -13.57 10.41 -8.79
CA LEU A 282 -14.61 10.85 -9.71
C LEU A 282 -15.42 12.02 -9.12
N ALA A 283 -15.82 11.94 -7.85
CA ALA A 283 -16.48 13.03 -7.16
C ALA A 283 -15.62 14.32 -7.11
N MET A 284 -14.31 14.20 -6.93
CA MET A 284 -13.40 15.37 -6.93
C MET A 284 -13.35 16.07 -8.29
N VAL A 285 -13.40 15.33 -9.41
CA VAL A 285 -13.37 15.94 -10.75
C VAL A 285 -14.74 16.51 -11.13
N GLU A 286 -15.85 15.87 -10.74
CA GLU A 286 -17.20 16.42 -10.91
C GLU A 286 -17.33 17.77 -10.20
N TYR A 287 -16.89 17.86 -8.94
CA TYR A 287 -16.89 19.12 -8.17
C TYR A 287 -16.08 20.22 -8.83
N LYS A 288 -14.98 19.87 -9.54
CA LYS A 288 -14.15 20.82 -10.29
C LYS A 288 -14.75 21.24 -11.63
N GLY A 289 -15.96 20.78 -11.97
CA GLY A 289 -16.64 21.08 -13.24
C GLY A 289 -15.96 20.43 -14.46
N VAL A 290 -15.23 19.36 -14.25
CA VAL A 290 -14.61 18.57 -15.33
C VAL A 290 -15.63 17.57 -15.84
N LEU A 291 -15.83 17.50 -17.17
CA LEU A 291 -16.75 16.55 -17.78
C LEU A 291 -16.31 15.10 -17.50
N ILE A 292 -17.25 14.32 -16.98
CA ILE A 292 -17.17 12.87 -16.86
C ILE A 292 -18.13 12.29 -17.87
N CYS A 293 -17.64 11.54 -18.83
CA CYS A 293 -18.43 10.91 -19.88
C CYS A 293 -18.91 9.51 -19.52
#